data_9d53aca15f9db4ff0e47800ef2d0e1d4
#
_entry.id   9d53aca15f9db4ff0e47800ef2d0e1d4
#
_cell.length_a   1.000
_cell.length_b   1.000
_cell.length_c   1.000
_cell.angle_alpha   90.00
_cell.angle_beta   90.00
_cell.angle_gamma   90.00
#
_symmetry.space_group_name_H-M   'P 1'
#
loop_
_entity.id
_entity.type
_entity.pdbx_description
1 polymer ?
#
loop_
_entity_poly.entity_id
_entity_poly.type
_entity_poly.pdbx_seq_one_letter_code
_entity_poly.pdbx_strand_id
1 'polypeptide(L)'
;EPEWMLLSYHKAACASSSRSGFDPQNAFDESIKSAWSATSGNSGEWLSVDLGKEYNVEAVQVNFADCFTKKKRAPMKEYGGTFTQERYIEEELVRYEYRIEYSSNGTDWAPYEETQNTVFPHKLIPRRARARYIRIVFASAPYGQNFSISGLRVFGLGGGEKPSAVSGENAERTSATEARLSWNSQNDAMGYCIRLGIAPYKLYNSILLYGQNDYTVTFLNKETEKYYFA
;
A
#
# COMPACT_ATOMS: atom_id res chain seq x y z
N GLU A 1 7.06 -0.92 18.94
CA GLU A 1 6.40 -1.07 17.62
C GLU A 1 6.66 0.20 16.83
N PRO A 2 6.96 0.10 15.53
CA PRO A 2 7.11 1.28 14.72
C PRO A 2 5.76 2.01 14.64
N GLU A 3 5.73 3.23 15.09
CA GLU A 3 4.56 4.12 15.00
C GLU A 3 4.45 4.71 13.58
N TRP A 4 4.74 3.92 12.57
CA TRP A 4 4.68 4.35 11.18
C TRP A 4 3.25 4.50 10.72
N MET A 5 2.99 5.62 10.09
CA MET A 5 1.74 5.90 9.41
C MET A 5 1.92 5.83 7.90
N LEU A 6 0.84 5.50 7.20
CA LEU A 6 0.80 5.54 5.75
C LEU A 6 0.64 7.01 5.30
N LEU A 7 1.74 7.61 4.86
CA LEU A 7 1.80 9.02 4.47
C LEU A 7 1.23 9.30 3.08
N SER A 8 1.18 8.26 2.21
CA SER A 8 0.81 8.40 0.80
C SER A 8 -0.69 8.21 0.52
N TYR A 9 -1.50 7.85 1.51
CA TYR A 9 -2.92 7.56 1.32
C TYR A 9 -3.69 8.77 0.76
N HIS A 10 -4.36 8.57 -0.38
CA HIS A 10 -5.11 9.59 -1.13
C HIS A 10 -4.34 10.90 -1.40
N LYS A 11 -3.02 10.83 -1.49
CA LYS A 11 -2.19 11.98 -1.85
C LYS A 11 -2.19 12.23 -3.35
N ALA A 12 -1.88 13.46 -3.74
CA ALA A 12 -1.75 13.84 -5.14
C ALA A 12 -0.64 13.04 -5.82
N ALA A 13 -0.93 12.48 -6.98
CA ALA A 13 -0.02 11.63 -7.72
C ALA A 13 0.11 12.07 -9.17
N CYS A 14 1.30 11.87 -9.74
CA CYS A 14 1.61 12.11 -11.14
C CYS A 14 2.38 10.92 -11.71
N ALA A 15 2.33 10.75 -13.01
CA ALA A 15 3.08 9.72 -13.72
C ALA A 15 3.57 10.22 -15.07
N SER A 16 4.58 9.53 -15.64
CA SER A 16 5.08 9.78 -16.99
C SER A 16 3.98 9.58 -18.04
N SER A 17 3.17 8.56 -17.85
CA SER A 17 2.02 8.23 -18.69
C SER A 17 1.00 7.45 -17.88
N SER A 18 -0.25 7.40 -18.36
CA SER A 18 -1.31 6.59 -17.76
C SER A 18 -2.22 6.02 -18.82
N ARG A 19 -2.55 4.75 -18.67
CA ARG A 19 -3.56 4.10 -19.48
C ARG A 19 -4.95 4.51 -18.97
N SER A 20 -5.89 4.68 -19.90
CA SER A 20 -7.28 5.04 -19.54
C SER A 20 -7.88 4.08 -18.50
N GLY A 21 -8.40 4.62 -17.40
CA GLY A 21 -8.94 3.85 -16.27
C GLY A 21 -7.88 3.32 -15.28
N PHE A 22 -6.59 3.59 -15.51
CA PHE A 22 -5.48 3.20 -14.64
C PHE A 22 -4.68 4.43 -14.21
N ASP A 23 -5.38 5.34 -13.56
CA ASP A 23 -4.84 6.65 -13.17
C ASP A 23 -3.82 6.56 -12.03
N PRO A 24 -2.90 7.53 -11.89
CA PRO A 24 -1.86 7.52 -10.86
C PRO A 24 -2.41 7.39 -9.44
N GLN A 25 -3.57 7.97 -9.15
CA GLN A 25 -4.23 7.95 -7.85
C GLN A 25 -4.61 6.54 -7.40
N ASN A 26 -4.84 5.62 -8.34
CA ASN A 26 -5.19 4.24 -8.06
C ASN A 26 -4.07 3.44 -7.34
N ALA A 27 -2.85 3.95 -7.34
CA ALA A 27 -1.74 3.37 -6.58
C ALA A 27 -1.69 3.85 -5.11
N PHE A 28 -2.64 4.72 -4.69
CA PHE A 28 -2.64 5.37 -3.38
C PHE A 28 -4.00 5.31 -2.67
N ASP A 29 -4.92 4.49 -3.15
CA ASP A 29 -6.28 4.33 -2.61
C ASP A 29 -6.46 3.12 -1.69
N GLU A 30 -5.38 2.33 -1.48
CA GLU A 30 -5.35 1.10 -0.68
C GLU A 30 -6.31 0.00 -1.18
N SER A 31 -6.80 0.10 -2.40
CA SER A 31 -7.67 -0.88 -3.01
C SER A 31 -6.86 -1.92 -3.81
N ILE A 32 -7.08 -3.19 -3.52
CA ILE A 32 -6.49 -4.29 -4.33
C ILE A 32 -7.15 -4.46 -5.71
N LYS A 33 -8.24 -3.73 -5.96
CA LYS A 33 -9.02 -3.81 -7.21
C LYS A 33 -8.60 -2.75 -8.22
N SER A 34 -7.84 -1.76 -7.81
CA SER A 34 -7.37 -0.66 -8.63
C SER A 34 -5.86 -0.69 -8.79
N ALA A 35 -5.36 -0.11 -9.87
CA ALA A 35 -3.93 0.06 -10.10
C ALA A 35 -3.69 1.24 -11.04
N TRP A 36 -2.53 1.86 -10.92
CA TRP A 36 -1.96 2.66 -11.99
C TRP A 36 -1.30 1.73 -13.02
N SER A 37 -1.43 2.08 -14.30
CA SER A 37 -0.65 1.43 -15.37
C SER A 37 -0.14 2.46 -16.36
N ALA A 38 1.16 2.43 -16.64
CA ALA A 38 1.76 3.20 -17.73
C ALA A 38 1.21 2.75 -19.09
N THR A 39 1.34 3.60 -20.09
CA THR A 39 0.95 3.24 -21.47
C THR A 39 1.93 2.26 -22.12
N SER A 40 3.13 2.12 -21.56
CA SER A 40 4.18 1.25 -22.08
C SER A 40 4.92 0.48 -20.99
N GLY A 41 5.76 -0.47 -21.39
CA GLY A 41 6.78 -1.14 -20.59
C GLY A 41 8.18 -0.63 -20.89
N ASN A 42 8.32 0.57 -21.48
CA ASN A 42 9.62 1.13 -21.83
C ASN A 42 10.35 1.66 -20.59
N SER A 43 11.66 1.53 -20.58
CA SER A 43 12.49 2.11 -19.53
C SER A 43 12.28 3.63 -19.43
N GLY A 44 12.25 4.13 -18.20
CA GLY A 44 12.06 5.55 -17.91
C GLY A 44 10.62 5.95 -17.55
N GLU A 45 9.64 5.05 -17.65
CA GLU A 45 8.31 5.29 -17.07
C GLU A 45 8.43 5.47 -15.55
N TRP A 46 7.62 6.36 -14.99
CA TRP A 46 7.66 6.65 -13.56
C TRP A 46 6.28 6.96 -12.98
N LEU A 47 6.15 6.74 -11.67
CA LEU A 47 5.02 7.14 -10.84
C LEU A 47 5.55 7.90 -9.62
N SER A 48 4.92 9.00 -9.27
CA SER A 48 5.32 9.86 -8.14
C SER A 48 4.12 10.27 -7.30
N VAL A 49 4.36 10.48 -6.00
CA VAL A 49 3.40 11.02 -5.04
C VAL A 49 3.95 12.29 -4.40
N ASP A 50 3.08 13.30 -4.22
CA ASP A 50 3.32 14.49 -3.39
C ASP A 50 2.67 14.26 -2.01
N LEU A 51 3.45 14.12 -0.98
CA LEU A 51 2.97 13.94 0.38
C LEU A 51 2.32 15.22 0.96
N GLY A 52 2.44 16.36 0.27
CA GLY A 52 1.88 17.65 0.64
C GLY A 52 2.84 18.53 1.47
N LYS A 53 3.69 17.94 2.26
CA LYS A 53 4.80 18.58 3.00
C LYS A 53 5.94 17.60 3.20
N GLU A 54 7.07 18.07 3.71
CA GLU A 54 8.17 17.18 4.08
C GLU A 54 7.83 16.35 5.32
N TYR A 55 8.13 15.06 5.23
CA TYR A 55 8.00 14.08 6.30
C TYR A 55 9.31 13.32 6.54
N ASN A 56 9.44 12.73 7.72
CA ASN A 56 10.43 11.70 7.98
C ASN A 56 9.89 10.36 7.45
N VAL A 57 10.30 10.02 6.23
CA VAL A 57 9.99 8.74 5.61
C VAL A 57 10.89 7.67 6.22
N GLU A 58 10.29 6.56 6.64
CA GLU A 58 10.99 5.43 7.29
C GLU A 58 11.03 4.20 6.38
N ALA A 59 10.05 4.03 5.51
CA ALA A 59 10.02 2.93 4.54
C ALA A 59 9.15 3.27 3.32
N VAL A 60 9.48 2.63 2.19
CA VAL A 60 8.65 2.62 0.99
C VAL A 60 8.33 1.17 0.65
N GLN A 61 7.07 0.88 0.36
CA GLN A 61 6.62 -0.42 -0.13
C GLN A 61 6.04 -0.28 -1.53
N VAL A 62 6.50 -1.14 -2.43
CA VAL A 62 5.98 -1.25 -3.79
C VAL A 62 5.17 -2.53 -3.92
N ASN A 63 3.93 -2.41 -4.37
CA ASN A 63 3.06 -3.52 -4.74
C ASN A 63 2.83 -3.46 -6.25
N PHE A 64 3.39 -4.42 -6.98
CA PHE A 64 3.19 -4.51 -8.42
C PHE A 64 1.81 -5.08 -8.75
N ALA A 65 1.31 -4.76 -9.94
CA ALA A 65 0.06 -5.29 -10.47
C ALA A 65 0.30 -6.00 -11.80
N ASP A 66 -0.36 -7.13 -11.99
CA ASP A 66 -0.29 -7.95 -13.22
C ASP A 66 -1.29 -7.46 -14.27
N CYS A 67 -1.21 -6.16 -14.62
CA CYS A 67 -2.06 -5.59 -15.65
C CYS A 67 -1.44 -5.81 -17.04
N PHE A 68 -2.26 -6.26 -17.99
CA PHE A 68 -1.87 -6.39 -19.41
C PHE A 68 -0.69 -7.35 -19.66
N THR A 69 -0.53 -8.36 -18.82
CA THR A 69 0.50 -9.38 -18.97
C THR A 69 0.27 -10.19 -20.24
N LYS A 70 1.23 -10.18 -21.15
CA LYS A 70 1.24 -11.03 -22.34
C LYS A 70 1.79 -12.41 -21.98
N LYS A 71 0.99 -13.25 -21.30
CA LYS A 71 1.37 -14.65 -21.06
C LYS A 71 1.25 -15.46 -22.32
N LYS A 72 2.31 -16.13 -22.75
CA LYS A 72 2.20 -17.27 -23.65
C LYS A 72 1.63 -18.42 -22.81
N ARG A 73 0.42 -18.90 -23.16
CA ARG A 73 -0.09 -20.14 -22.58
C ARG A 73 0.82 -21.28 -23.05
N ALA A 74 1.28 -22.10 -22.12
CA ALA A 74 1.87 -23.38 -22.47
C ALA A 74 0.82 -24.23 -23.20
N PRO A 75 1.20 -25.03 -24.21
CA PRO A 75 0.27 -25.94 -24.86
C PRO A 75 -0.29 -26.90 -23.81
N MET A 76 -1.62 -27.08 -23.78
CA MET A 76 -2.26 -28.06 -22.93
C MET A 76 -1.83 -29.47 -23.42
N LYS A 77 -1.25 -30.27 -22.51
CA LYS A 77 -1.03 -31.69 -22.77
C LYS A 77 -2.24 -32.47 -22.27
N GLU A 78 -2.80 -33.30 -23.15
CA GLU A 78 -3.82 -34.27 -22.79
C GLU A 78 -3.17 -35.51 -22.20
N TYR A 79 -3.45 -35.80 -20.94
CA TYR A 79 -3.03 -37.02 -20.28
C TYR A 79 -4.25 -37.85 -19.92
N GLY A 80 -4.47 -38.97 -20.65
CA GLY A 80 -5.44 -40.00 -20.28
C GLY A 80 -6.88 -39.54 -20.13
N GLY A 81 -7.33 -38.57 -20.94
CA GLY A 81 -8.72 -38.08 -20.94
C GLY A 81 -9.08 -37.19 -19.73
N THR A 82 -8.13 -36.82 -18.88
CA THR A 82 -8.32 -35.88 -17.80
C THR A 82 -7.57 -34.59 -18.11
N PHE A 83 -8.27 -33.45 -18.09
CA PHE A 83 -7.63 -32.13 -18.22
C PHE A 83 -6.82 -31.87 -16.96
N THR A 84 -5.53 -32.04 -17.01
CA THR A 84 -4.61 -31.49 -15.98
C THR A 84 -4.23 -30.09 -16.38
N GLN A 85 -4.54 -29.13 -15.54
CA GLN A 85 -4.06 -27.77 -15.67
C GLN A 85 -2.56 -27.79 -15.34
N GLU A 86 -1.70 -27.80 -16.37
CA GLU A 86 -0.26 -27.65 -16.14
C GLU A 86 0.00 -26.27 -15.51
N ARG A 87 0.61 -26.28 -14.33
CA ARG A 87 1.18 -25.08 -13.76
C ARG A 87 2.43 -24.74 -14.56
N TYR A 88 2.45 -23.57 -15.14
CA TYR A 88 3.64 -23.03 -15.78
C TYR A 88 4.70 -22.78 -14.72
N ILE A 89 5.79 -23.54 -14.73
CA ILE A 89 6.99 -23.28 -13.94
C ILE A 89 7.94 -22.55 -14.89
N GLU A 90 8.25 -21.30 -14.59
CA GLU A 90 9.22 -20.55 -15.35
C GLU A 90 10.63 -21.05 -15.04
N GLU A 91 11.36 -21.44 -16.06
CA GLU A 91 12.75 -21.89 -15.95
C GLU A 91 13.68 -20.70 -15.68
N GLU A 92 13.30 -19.48 -16.10
CA GLU A 92 14.04 -18.25 -15.88
C GLU A 92 13.26 -17.29 -14.99
N LEU A 93 13.91 -16.79 -13.94
CA LEU A 93 13.35 -15.78 -13.07
C LEU A 93 13.40 -14.40 -13.75
N VAL A 94 12.27 -13.92 -14.24
CA VAL A 94 12.13 -12.59 -14.81
C VAL A 94 11.81 -11.60 -13.69
N ARG A 95 12.52 -10.46 -13.66
CA ARG A 95 12.52 -9.53 -12.55
C ARG A 95 11.94 -8.17 -12.96
N TYR A 96 11.33 -7.48 -12.00
CA TYR A 96 11.15 -6.03 -12.09
C TYR A 96 12.47 -5.35 -11.75
N GLU A 97 12.89 -4.41 -12.59
CA GLU A 97 14.03 -3.53 -12.33
C GLU A 97 13.54 -2.09 -12.23
N TYR A 98 13.87 -1.44 -11.13
CA TYR A 98 13.43 -0.10 -10.82
C TYR A 98 14.36 0.57 -9.81
N ARG A 99 14.23 1.89 -9.67
CA ARG A 99 14.83 2.64 -8.57
C ARG A 99 13.78 3.51 -7.91
N ILE A 100 14.00 3.81 -6.63
CA ILE A 100 13.17 4.72 -5.87
C ILE A 100 13.97 5.98 -5.58
N GLU A 101 13.35 7.12 -5.80
CA GLU A 101 13.93 8.43 -5.62
C GLU A 101 13.06 9.27 -4.70
N TYR A 102 13.67 10.22 -3.99
CA TYR A 102 12.98 11.17 -3.16
C TYR A 102 13.41 12.60 -3.47
N SER A 103 12.55 13.56 -3.13
CA SER A 103 12.80 14.98 -3.34
C SER A 103 12.07 15.82 -2.29
N SER A 104 12.62 17.01 -1.98
CA SER A 104 11.95 18.03 -1.17
C SER A 104 11.14 19.00 -2.03
N ASN A 105 11.52 19.23 -3.30
CA ASN A 105 10.97 20.26 -4.17
C ASN A 105 10.31 19.72 -5.45
N GLY A 106 10.40 18.42 -5.72
CA GLY A 106 9.84 17.76 -6.91
C GLY A 106 10.65 17.91 -8.20
N THR A 107 11.79 18.61 -8.15
CA THR A 107 12.69 18.83 -9.29
C THR A 107 14.05 18.15 -9.11
N ASP A 108 14.62 18.29 -7.93
CA ASP A 108 15.92 17.70 -7.59
C ASP A 108 15.71 16.36 -6.89
N TRP A 109 16.11 15.29 -7.55
CA TRP A 109 15.88 13.93 -7.10
C TRP A 109 17.16 13.26 -6.64
N ALA A 110 17.10 12.66 -5.47
CA ALA A 110 18.16 11.82 -4.89
C ALA A 110 17.71 10.36 -4.80
N PRO A 111 18.63 9.39 -4.87
CA PRO A 111 18.27 8.00 -4.75
C PRO A 111 17.78 7.71 -3.29
N TYR A 112 16.53 7.28 -3.15
CA TYR A 112 16.03 6.69 -1.91
C TYR A 112 16.62 5.30 -1.75
N GLU A 113 16.64 4.54 -2.81
CA GLU A 113 17.32 3.26 -2.91
C GLU A 113 17.85 3.11 -4.34
N GLU A 114 19.06 2.56 -4.48
CA GLU A 114 19.64 2.26 -5.78
C GLU A 114 18.83 1.16 -6.50
N THR A 115 19.24 0.83 -7.70
CA THR A 115 18.50 -0.11 -8.56
C THR A 115 18.11 -1.37 -7.81
N GLN A 116 16.82 -1.61 -7.73
CA GLN A 116 16.21 -2.78 -7.12
C GLN A 116 15.85 -3.80 -8.19
N ASN A 117 16.11 -5.07 -7.87
CA ASN A 117 15.69 -6.23 -8.64
C ASN A 117 14.78 -7.09 -7.78
N THR A 118 13.60 -7.45 -8.25
CA THR A 118 12.72 -8.34 -7.51
C THR A 118 11.85 -9.20 -8.42
N VAL A 119 11.63 -10.44 -8.01
CA VAL A 119 10.63 -11.36 -8.58
C VAL A 119 9.34 -11.37 -7.75
N PHE A 120 9.36 -10.70 -6.59
CA PHE A 120 8.23 -10.70 -5.68
C PHE A 120 7.20 -9.63 -6.07
N PRO A 121 5.90 -9.90 -5.90
CA PRO A 121 4.83 -8.97 -6.22
C PRO A 121 4.78 -7.75 -5.29
N HIS A 122 5.50 -7.80 -4.17
CA HIS A 122 5.63 -6.68 -3.24
C HIS A 122 7.04 -6.63 -2.63
N LYS A 123 7.51 -5.45 -2.35
CA LYS A 123 8.82 -5.19 -1.73
C LYS A 123 8.74 -4.02 -0.76
N LEU A 124 9.07 -4.27 0.50
CA LEU A 124 9.27 -3.22 1.50
C LEU A 124 10.76 -2.84 1.55
N ILE A 125 11.04 -1.55 1.49
CA ILE A 125 12.39 -0.98 1.50
C ILE A 125 12.49 -0.02 2.69
N PRO A 126 13.01 -0.48 3.85
CA PRO A 126 13.22 0.37 5.01
C PRO A 126 14.45 1.24 4.79
N ARG A 127 14.23 2.55 4.80
CA ARG A 127 15.30 3.57 4.76
C ARG A 127 14.76 4.91 5.23
N ARG A 128 15.51 5.60 6.06
CA ARG A 128 15.17 6.94 6.52
C ARG A 128 15.56 8.00 5.50
N ALA A 129 14.62 8.87 5.19
CA ALA A 129 14.85 10.06 4.38
C ALA A 129 13.87 11.16 4.80
N ARG A 130 14.26 12.42 4.64
CA ARG A 130 13.35 13.56 4.75
C ARG A 130 12.90 13.93 3.34
N ALA A 131 11.60 13.82 3.07
CA ALA A 131 11.06 13.98 1.73
C ALA A 131 9.64 14.52 1.72
N ARG A 132 9.30 15.29 0.68
CA ARG A 132 7.94 15.61 0.29
C ARG A 132 7.46 14.75 -0.87
N TYR A 133 8.35 14.39 -1.78
CA TYR A 133 8.03 13.61 -2.97
C TYR A 133 8.77 12.28 -2.95
N ILE A 134 8.06 11.23 -3.33
CA ILE A 134 8.64 9.90 -3.59
C ILE A 134 8.26 9.50 -5.01
N ARG A 135 9.24 8.96 -5.75
CA ARG A 135 9.07 8.50 -7.13
C ARG A 135 9.69 7.12 -7.31
N ILE A 136 8.98 6.25 -8.04
CA ILE A 136 9.55 5.03 -8.60
C ILE A 136 9.77 5.24 -10.08
N VAL A 137 10.95 4.87 -10.56
CA VAL A 137 11.34 4.93 -12.00
C VAL A 137 11.71 3.53 -12.45
N PHE A 138 11.09 3.07 -13.52
CA PHE A 138 11.26 1.74 -14.03
C PHE A 138 12.36 1.61 -15.07
N ALA A 139 13.06 0.48 -15.03
CA ALA A 139 14.03 0.08 -16.03
C ALA A 139 13.52 -1.10 -16.88
N SER A 140 12.97 -2.14 -16.25
CA SER A 140 12.38 -3.28 -16.97
C SER A 140 11.24 -3.94 -16.18
N ALA A 141 10.35 -4.58 -16.89
CA ALA A 141 9.27 -5.38 -16.33
C ALA A 141 9.24 -6.78 -16.93
N PRO A 142 8.77 -7.79 -16.16
CA PRO A 142 8.58 -9.14 -16.66
C PRO A 142 7.71 -9.18 -17.91
N TYR A 143 8.04 -10.06 -18.85
CA TYR A 143 7.19 -10.38 -20.02
C TYR A 143 6.83 -9.21 -20.93
N GLY A 144 7.56 -8.10 -20.89
CA GLY A 144 7.27 -6.91 -21.69
C GLY A 144 5.90 -6.31 -21.42
N GLN A 145 5.35 -6.54 -20.24
CA GLN A 145 4.11 -5.93 -19.79
C GLN A 145 4.28 -4.43 -19.56
N ASN A 146 3.16 -3.69 -19.54
CA ASN A 146 3.19 -2.30 -19.09
C ASN A 146 3.54 -2.25 -17.60
N PHE A 147 4.27 -1.23 -17.18
CA PHE A 147 4.51 -1.01 -15.76
C PHE A 147 3.20 -0.71 -15.05
N SER A 148 2.92 -1.46 -14.00
CA SER A 148 1.67 -1.34 -13.26
C SER A 148 1.91 -1.51 -11.76
N ILE A 149 1.29 -0.64 -10.97
CA ILE A 149 1.41 -0.61 -9.51
C ILE A 149 0.02 -0.56 -8.90
N SER A 150 -0.30 -1.48 -7.98
CA SER A 150 -1.50 -1.45 -7.15
C SER A 150 -1.29 -0.70 -5.83
N GLY A 151 -0.04 -0.45 -5.44
CA GLY A 151 0.25 0.35 -4.24
C GLY A 151 1.70 0.84 -4.21
N LEU A 152 1.89 2.15 -4.11
CA LEU A 152 3.16 2.76 -3.74
C LEU A 152 2.98 3.39 -2.35
N ARG A 153 3.30 2.61 -1.33
CA ARG A 153 3.06 2.96 0.06
C ARG A 153 4.29 3.64 0.66
N VAL A 154 4.11 4.82 1.19
CA VAL A 154 5.17 5.57 1.90
C VAL A 154 4.81 5.62 3.37
N PHE A 155 5.69 5.08 4.21
CA PHE A 155 5.51 5.01 5.66
C PHE A 155 6.46 5.98 6.36
N GLY A 156 5.99 6.58 7.44
CA GLY A 156 6.83 7.46 8.26
C GLY A 156 6.14 7.99 9.51
N LEU A 157 6.82 8.87 10.22
CA LEU A 157 6.43 9.39 11.54
C LEU A 157 5.63 10.72 11.47
N GLY A 158 5.08 11.07 10.34
CA GLY A 158 4.32 12.32 10.18
C GLY A 158 5.19 13.57 10.29
N GLY A 159 4.75 14.57 11.03
CA GLY A 159 5.44 15.86 11.18
C GLY A 159 6.51 15.92 12.27
N GLY A 160 6.72 14.82 12.99
CA GLY A 160 7.72 14.73 14.07
C GLY A 160 7.18 15.08 15.46
N GLU A 161 5.97 15.66 15.60
CA GLU A 161 5.31 15.84 16.88
C GLU A 161 4.28 14.72 17.11
N LYS A 162 4.21 14.24 18.33
CA LYS A 162 3.20 13.25 18.73
C LYS A 162 1.83 13.95 18.73
N PRO A 163 0.82 13.37 18.05
CA PRO A 163 -0.53 13.91 18.12
C PRO A 163 -1.07 13.95 19.54
N SER A 164 -2.01 14.85 19.77
CA SER A 164 -2.76 14.91 21.02
C SER A 164 -3.43 13.57 21.31
N ALA A 165 -3.58 13.25 22.59
CA ALA A 165 -4.29 12.02 22.97
C ALA A 165 -5.72 12.03 22.46
N VAL A 166 -6.19 10.90 22.01
CA VAL A 166 -7.61 10.71 21.65
C VAL A 166 -8.48 10.97 22.88
N SER A 167 -9.65 11.51 22.69
CA SER A 167 -10.62 11.81 23.74
C SER A 167 -12.04 11.53 23.25
N GLY A 168 -12.97 11.39 24.19
CA GLY A 168 -14.38 11.13 23.89
C GLY A 168 -14.62 9.76 23.29
N GLU A 169 -13.77 8.79 23.59
CA GLU A 169 -13.88 7.43 23.10
C GLU A 169 -15.17 6.79 23.62
N ASN A 170 -15.94 6.23 22.71
CA ASN A 170 -17.12 5.45 23.00
C ASN A 170 -17.09 4.16 22.19
N ALA A 171 -17.50 3.07 22.84
CA ALA A 171 -17.64 1.76 22.23
C ALA A 171 -18.97 1.15 22.63
N GLU A 172 -19.84 0.90 21.67
CA GLU A 172 -21.14 0.32 21.86
C GLU A 172 -21.28 -0.96 21.03
N ARG A 173 -21.64 -2.07 21.68
CA ARG A 173 -21.95 -3.32 20.98
C ARG A 173 -23.36 -3.23 20.39
N THR A 174 -23.46 -3.18 19.07
CA THR A 174 -24.72 -2.98 18.33
C THR A 174 -25.39 -4.30 17.95
N SER A 175 -24.61 -5.39 17.87
CA SER A 175 -25.14 -6.74 17.64
C SER A 175 -24.21 -7.81 18.23
N ALA A 176 -24.55 -9.09 18.05
CA ALA A 176 -23.69 -10.19 18.48
C ALA A 176 -22.29 -10.17 17.83
N THR A 177 -22.17 -9.61 16.63
CA THR A 177 -20.93 -9.60 15.83
C THR A 177 -20.39 -8.20 15.52
N GLU A 178 -21.07 -7.13 16.02
CA GLU A 178 -20.74 -5.77 15.66
C GLU A 178 -20.58 -4.86 16.88
N ALA A 179 -19.66 -3.91 16.78
CA ALA A 179 -19.53 -2.80 17.71
C ALA A 179 -19.26 -1.50 16.96
N ARG A 180 -19.94 -0.43 17.35
CA ARG A 180 -19.69 0.92 16.88
C ARG A 180 -18.72 1.62 17.81
N LEU A 181 -17.67 2.18 17.23
CA LEU A 181 -16.66 2.98 17.91
C LEU A 181 -16.77 4.40 17.43
N SER A 182 -16.58 5.36 18.31
CA SER A 182 -16.48 6.78 17.96
C SER A 182 -15.57 7.52 18.93
N TRP A 183 -14.98 8.63 18.48
CA TRP A 183 -14.08 9.48 19.26
C TRP A 183 -14.09 10.91 18.72
N ASN A 184 -13.52 11.83 19.49
CA ASN A 184 -13.37 13.21 19.04
C ASN A 184 -12.28 13.30 17.99
N SER A 185 -12.56 13.99 16.88
CA SER A 185 -11.57 14.25 15.84
C SER A 185 -10.41 15.08 16.38
N GLN A 186 -9.18 14.68 16.00
CA GLN A 186 -7.94 15.41 16.34
C GLN A 186 -7.38 16.09 15.09
N ASN A 187 -7.22 17.41 15.14
CA ASN A 187 -6.74 18.19 13.99
C ASN A 187 -5.25 17.99 13.69
N ASP A 188 -4.49 17.47 14.65
CA ASP A 188 -3.06 17.19 14.56
C ASP A 188 -2.76 15.72 14.20
N ALA A 189 -3.79 14.88 14.05
CA ALA A 189 -3.66 13.49 13.65
C ALA A 189 -3.93 13.31 12.15
N MET A 190 -3.08 12.53 11.46
CA MET A 190 -3.33 12.11 10.08
C MET A 190 -4.34 10.97 9.97
N GLY A 191 -4.48 10.17 11.02
CA GLY A 191 -5.36 9.02 11.09
C GLY A 191 -5.28 8.35 12.45
N TYR A 192 -6.00 7.27 12.59
CA TYR A 192 -6.17 6.54 13.83
C TYR A 192 -5.85 5.06 13.64
N CYS A 193 -5.29 4.45 14.67
CA CYS A 193 -5.09 3.01 14.73
C CYS A 193 -5.97 2.43 15.84
N ILE A 194 -7.05 1.77 15.47
CA ILE A 194 -7.83 1.00 16.42
C ILE A 194 -7.14 -0.33 16.66
N ARG A 195 -6.88 -0.65 17.91
CA ARG A 195 -6.47 -1.98 18.34
C ARG A 195 -7.63 -2.67 19.08
N LEU A 196 -7.82 -3.94 18.81
CA LEU A 196 -8.88 -4.69 19.48
C LEU A 196 -8.48 -6.13 19.81
N GLY A 197 -9.07 -6.64 20.87
CA GLY A 197 -8.85 -8.00 21.33
C GLY A 197 -9.71 -8.38 22.53
N ILE A 198 -9.48 -9.57 23.06
CA ILE A 198 -10.30 -10.17 24.13
C ILE A 198 -9.80 -9.87 25.56
N ALA A 199 -8.65 -9.19 25.66
CA ALA A 199 -8.10 -8.76 26.95
C ALA A 199 -7.29 -7.46 26.76
N PRO A 200 -7.11 -6.61 27.79
CA PRO A 200 -6.43 -5.32 27.68
C PRO A 200 -4.98 -5.42 27.15
N TYR A 201 -4.33 -6.53 27.43
CA TYR A 201 -2.93 -6.82 27.01
C TYR A 201 -2.85 -7.76 25.80
N LYS A 202 -3.98 -8.09 25.18
CA LYS A 202 -4.09 -9.01 24.04
C LYS A 202 -4.93 -8.38 22.92
N LEU A 203 -4.44 -7.25 22.41
CA LEU A 203 -5.04 -6.52 21.30
C LEU A 203 -4.35 -6.95 19.99
N TYR A 204 -4.78 -8.06 19.42
CA TYR A 204 -4.12 -8.70 18.27
C TYR A 204 -4.48 -8.11 16.92
N ASN A 205 -5.65 -7.49 16.82
CA ASN A 205 -6.13 -6.92 15.58
C ASN A 205 -5.88 -5.42 15.60
N SER A 206 -5.53 -4.87 14.43
CA SER A 206 -5.39 -3.43 14.23
C SER A 206 -6.10 -2.99 12.95
N ILE A 207 -6.71 -1.82 13.00
CA ILE A 207 -7.41 -1.19 11.87
C ILE A 207 -6.90 0.22 11.76
N LEU A 208 -6.34 0.57 10.58
CA LEU A 208 -5.91 1.93 10.27
C LEU A 208 -7.04 2.69 9.58
N LEU A 209 -7.33 3.89 10.08
CA LEU A 209 -8.39 4.75 9.58
C LEU A 209 -7.84 6.13 9.27
N TYR A 210 -8.28 6.72 8.16
CA TYR A 210 -7.90 8.05 7.72
C TYR A 210 -9.14 8.88 7.44
N GLY A 211 -9.14 10.13 7.91
CA GLY A 211 -10.18 11.09 7.60
C GLY A 211 -11.57 10.81 8.22
N GLN A 212 -11.63 9.92 9.21
CA GLN A 212 -12.87 9.59 9.94
C GLN A 212 -12.61 9.41 11.43
N ASN A 213 -13.61 9.61 12.25
CA ASN A 213 -13.58 9.52 13.71
C ASN A 213 -14.67 8.60 14.28
N ASP A 214 -15.18 7.70 13.44
CA ASP A 214 -16.03 6.59 13.84
C ASP A 214 -15.75 5.35 12.97
N TYR A 215 -16.08 4.17 13.50
CA TYR A 215 -15.90 2.92 12.77
C TYR A 215 -16.81 1.83 13.35
N THR A 216 -17.39 1.02 12.47
CA THR A 216 -18.15 -0.16 12.87
C THR A 216 -17.33 -1.42 12.63
N VAL A 217 -16.94 -2.07 13.70
CA VAL A 217 -16.32 -3.41 13.67
C VAL A 217 -17.42 -4.44 13.42
N THR A 218 -17.30 -5.27 12.38
CA THR A 218 -18.35 -6.23 11.95
C THR A 218 -17.94 -7.69 12.07
N PHE A 219 -16.79 -7.98 12.69
CA PHE A 219 -16.19 -9.32 12.74
C PHE A 219 -15.97 -9.82 14.17
N LEU A 220 -16.77 -9.36 15.14
CA LEU A 220 -16.68 -9.86 16.51
C LEU A 220 -17.22 -11.29 16.61
N ASN A 221 -16.60 -12.08 17.48
CA ASN A 221 -17.13 -13.40 17.78
C ASN A 221 -18.34 -13.28 18.71
N LYS A 222 -19.46 -13.85 18.31
CA LYS A 222 -20.71 -13.86 19.09
C LYS A 222 -20.58 -14.55 20.45
N GLU A 223 -19.69 -15.54 20.58
CA GLU A 223 -19.43 -16.27 21.81
C GLU A 223 -18.50 -15.50 22.78
N THR A 224 -17.88 -14.41 22.32
CA THR A 224 -17.02 -13.58 23.17
C THR A 224 -17.85 -12.49 23.85
N GLU A 225 -17.99 -12.57 25.15
CA GLU A 225 -18.79 -11.64 25.93
C GLU A 225 -18.22 -10.21 25.93
N LYS A 226 -16.91 -10.09 26.01
CA LYS A 226 -16.23 -8.79 26.14
C LYS A 226 -15.07 -8.62 25.18
N TYR A 227 -15.03 -7.48 24.50
CA TYR A 227 -13.89 -6.99 23.72
C TYR A 227 -13.30 -5.74 24.33
N TYR A 228 -12.01 -5.55 24.13
CA TYR A 228 -11.26 -4.36 24.52
C TYR A 228 -10.76 -3.65 23.27
N PHE A 229 -10.84 -2.32 23.31
CA PHE A 229 -10.40 -1.43 22.25
C PHE A 229 -9.39 -0.41 22.80
N ALA A 230 -8.42 0.00 21.98
CA ALA A 230 -7.47 1.06 22.25
C ALA A 230 -7.13 1.81 20.97
#